data_ca16a48eaacd92bf270958c922bd489a
#
_entry.id   ca16a48eaacd92bf270958c922bd489a
#
_cell.length_a   1.000
_cell.length_b   1.000
_cell.length_c   1.000
_cell.angle_alpha   90.00
_cell.angle_beta   90.00
_cell.angle_gamma   90.00
#
_symmetry.space_group_name_H-M   'P 1'
#
loop_
_entity.id
_entity.type
_entity.pdbx_description
1 polymer ?
#
loop_
_entity_poly.entity_id
_entity_poly.type
_entity_poly.pdbx_seq_one_letter_code
_entity_poly.pdbx_strand_id
1 'polypeptide(L)'
;MSTSDTSPARPLAPDDFIVDAPRPVAPRLRPLSIVVPVLNEAGGIAALGERLAAVLGGLGNPFEVIVVDDGSTDGTLAMLKALNRKDSRFKTISLSRNFGKEIAVAAGLKHATGDAAVIMDGDLQHPPETIRRFVELWDQDYDIVYGQRTDRSQNTALEKFSARTFYRAFRHLSGTELPDGAGDFRLLDRRVIDVFNTLHERARFNKGLFAWVGFRAIGVPFEVAARAHGSSRWPFRRLLRFAVDGIASFTTVPLKIWSYVGVMVSLIALLYAVIFLMKTLIWGVDVPGFPSLLISVLLLGGIQLISLGIIGEYLGRVYEEVKGRPLYIVSEAIGFETDLPGDAASTPDQPAR
;
A
#
# COMPACT_ATOMS: atom_id res chain seq x y z
N MET A 1 39.97 15.18 -14.51
CA MET A 1 38.74 15.98 -14.23
C MET A 1 37.59 15.32 -14.96
N SER A 2 36.90 14.43 -14.29
CA SER A 2 35.69 13.74 -14.81
C SER A 2 34.50 14.41 -14.14
N THR A 3 33.73 15.13 -14.93
CA THR A 3 32.51 15.78 -14.48
C THR A 3 31.45 14.67 -14.26
N SER A 4 31.10 14.40 -13.00
CA SER A 4 29.97 13.55 -12.65
C SER A 4 28.70 14.24 -13.13
N ASP A 5 28.07 13.66 -14.13
CA ASP A 5 26.75 14.04 -14.63
C ASP A 5 25.68 13.68 -13.59
N THR A 6 25.33 14.64 -12.74
CA THR A 6 24.20 14.57 -11.81
C THR A 6 22.96 15.10 -12.52
N SER A 7 22.59 14.49 -13.65
CA SER A 7 21.31 14.80 -14.29
C SER A 7 20.18 14.30 -13.39
N PRO A 8 19.18 15.14 -13.05
CA PRO A 8 18.00 14.71 -12.30
C PRO A 8 17.28 13.62 -13.12
N ALA A 9 16.83 12.57 -12.43
CA ALA A 9 16.09 11.48 -13.07
C ALA A 9 14.99 12.05 -13.97
N ARG A 10 15.02 11.69 -15.24
CA ARG A 10 14.02 12.11 -16.24
C ARG A 10 12.61 11.73 -15.75
N PRO A 11 11.64 12.66 -15.75
CA PRO A 11 10.26 12.30 -15.49
C PRO A 11 9.83 11.25 -16.53
N LEU A 12 9.22 10.15 -16.06
CA LEU A 12 8.73 9.08 -16.92
C LEU A 12 7.70 9.63 -17.90
N ALA A 13 7.91 9.37 -19.19
CA ALA A 13 6.98 9.75 -20.23
C ALA A 13 5.79 8.75 -20.27
N PRO A 14 4.61 9.14 -20.75
CA PRO A 14 3.48 8.22 -20.92
C PRO A 14 3.83 6.97 -21.72
N ASP A 15 4.75 7.06 -22.66
CA ASP A 15 5.21 5.95 -23.51
C ASP A 15 6.10 4.93 -22.78
N ASP A 16 6.65 5.30 -21.60
CA ASP A 16 7.43 4.39 -20.77
C ASP A 16 6.54 3.29 -20.10
N PHE A 17 5.20 3.43 -20.21
CA PHE A 17 4.20 2.51 -19.67
C PHE A 17 3.47 1.70 -20.73
N ILE A 18 3.96 1.67 -21.99
CA ILE A 18 3.34 0.85 -23.03
C ILE A 18 3.50 -0.63 -22.65
N VAL A 19 2.36 -1.27 -22.38
CA VAL A 19 2.28 -2.71 -22.16
C VAL A 19 2.41 -3.40 -23.51
N ASP A 20 3.56 -3.99 -23.80
CA ASP A 20 3.79 -4.76 -25.02
C ASP A 20 2.78 -5.91 -25.19
N ALA A 21 2.52 -6.28 -26.43
CA ALA A 21 1.64 -7.39 -26.80
C ALA A 21 2.03 -8.70 -26.09
N PRO A 22 1.08 -9.66 -25.90
CA PRO A 22 1.31 -10.91 -25.20
C PRO A 22 2.50 -11.66 -25.77
N ARG A 23 3.43 -12.09 -24.91
CA ARG A 23 4.60 -12.86 -25.28
C ARG A 23 4.20 -14.29 -25.67
N PRO A 24 4.78 -14.88 -26.72
CA PRO A 24 4.56 -16.30 -27.03
C PRO A 24 5.13 -17.16 -25.89
N VAL A 25 4.27 -17.97 -25.28
CA VAL A 25 4.58 -18.83 -24.14
C VAL A 25 5.34 -20.07 -24.64
N ALA A 26 6.66 -20.09 -24.49
CA ALA A 26 7.38 -21.34 -24.39
C ALA A 26 7.39 -21.74 -22.90
N PRO A 27 7.20 -23.03 -22.54
CA PRO A 27 7.28 -23.48 -21.16
C PRO A 27 8.74 -23.39 -20.68
N ARG A 28 9.12 -22.22 -20.20
CA ARG A 28 10.41 -22.01 -19.54
C ARG A 28 10.16 -22.00 -18.05
N LEU A 29 10.93 -22.77 -17.31
CA LEU A 29 11.00 -22.68 -15.85
C LEU A 29 11.55 -21.29 -15.50
N ARG A 30 10.64 -20.32 -15.35
CA ARG A 30 10.97 -18.92 -15.10
C ARG A 30 11.30 -18.72 -13.62
N PRO A 31 12.33 -17.94 -13.25
CA PRO A 31 12.68 -17.66 -11.87
C PRO A 31 11.53 -16.99 -11.10
N LEU A 32 11.35 -17.38 -9.84
CA LEU A 32 10.34 -16.83 -8.94
C LEU A 32 11.00 -16.19 -7.73
N SER A 33 10.53 -15.01 -7.32
CA SER A 33 10.85 -14.39 -6.04
C SER A 33 9.65 -14.55 -5.10
N ILE A 34 9.88 -14.93 -3.85
CA ILE A 34 8.84 -14.97 -2.82
C ILE A 34 9.15 -13.88 -1.80
N VAL A 35 8.28 -12.89 -1.67
CA VAL A 35 8.43 -11.76 -0.75
C VAL A 35 7.58 -11.99 0.49
N VAL A 36 8.24 -12.07 1.64
CA VAL A 36 7.60 -12.38 2.93
C VAL A 36 7.93 -11.29 3.95
N PRO A 37 7.04 -10.33 4.20
CA PRO A 37 7.21 -9.39 5.30
C PRO A 37 6.98 -10.09 6.65
N VAL A 38 7.87 -9.84 7.62
CA VAL A 38 7.78 -10.40 8.98
C VAL A 38 8.05 -9.32 10.03
N LEU A 39 7.41 -9.45 11.20
CA LEU A 39 7.64 -8.60 12.36
C LEU A 39 7.40 -9.40 13.64
N ASN A 40 8.47 -9.64 14.42
CA ASN A 40 8.42 -10.40 15.69
C ASN A 40 7.82 -11.81 15.49
N GLU A 41 8.38 -12.58 14.54
CA GLU A 41 7.92 -13.91 14.17
C GLU A 41 8.99 -15.00 14.41
N ALA A 42 9.88 -14.79 15.39
CA ALA A 42 11.00 -15.71 15.65
C ALA A 42 10.58 -17.18 15.77
N GLY A 43 9.42 -17.47 16.37
CA GLY A 43 8.91 -18.84 16.54
C GLY A 43 8.41 -19.50 15.24
N GLY A 44 8.09 -18.72 14.21
CA GLY A 44 7.52 -19.20 12.95
C GLY A 44 8.54 -19.40 11.83
N ILE A 45 9.71 -18.75 11.89
CA ILE A 45 10.68 -18.67 10.78
C ILE A 45 11.17 -20.05 10.31
N ALA A 46 11.45 -20.98 11.22
CA ALA A 46 11.94 -22.32 10.86
C ALA A 46 10.87 -23.10 10.06
N ALA A 47 9.63 -23.12 10.56
CA ALA A 47 8.50 -23.78 9.91
C ALA A 47 8.16 -23.15 8.56
N LEU A 48 8.21 -21.81 8.46
CA LEU A 48 8.05 -21.06 7.21
C LEU A 48 9.10 -21.50 6.17
N GLY A 49 10.38 -21.52 6.57
CA GLY A 49 11.48 -21.90 5.70
C GLY A 49 11.34 -23.33 5.17
N GLU A 50 11.05 -24.30 6.04
CA GLU A 50 10.88 -25.69 5.65
C GLU A 50 9.69 -25.90 4.70
N ARG A 51 8.56 -25.28 4.98
CA ARG A 51 7.36 -25.41 4.16
C ARG A 51 7.53 -24.75 2.79
N LEU A 52 8.13 -23.55 2.73
CA LEU A 52 8.41 -22.88 1.46
C LEU A 52 9.42 -23.67 0.62
N ALA A 53 10.52 -24.16 1.22
CA ALA A 53 11.51 -24.96 0.50
C ALA A 53 10.88 -26.22 -0.10
N ALA A 54 10.00 -26.91 0.63
CA ALA A 54 9.32 -28.10 0.15
C ALA A 54 8.39 -27.82 -1.03
N VAL A 55 7.54 -26.77 -0.91
CA VAL A 55 6.55 -26.43 -1.95
C VAL A 55 7.25 -25.91 -3.21
N LEU A 56 8.18 -24.95 -3.05
CA LEU A 56 8.88 -24.33 -4.17
C LEU A 56 9.82 -25.31 -4.88
N GLY A 57 10.49 -26.18 -4.13
CA GLY A 57 11.29 -27.26 -4.69
C GLY A 57 10.46 -28.22 -5.56
N GLY A 58 9.20 -28.44 -5.21
CA GLY A 58 8.25 -29.26 -5.99
C GLY A 58 7.70 -28.60 -7.25
N LEU A 59 7.89 -27.28 -7.44
CA LEU A 59 7.47 -26.56 -8.67
C LEU A 59 8.49 -26.75 -9.81
N GLY A 60 9.76 -26.98 -9.48
CA GLY A 60 10.85 -27.08 -10.47
C GLY A 60 11.38 -25.73 -10.98
N ASN A 61 10.73 -24.60 -10.67
CA ASN A 61 11.20 -23.26 -11.03
C ASN A 61 12.42 -22.89 -10.17
N PRO A 62 13.45 -22.22 -10.72
CA PRO A 62 14.43 -21.53 -9.90
C PRO A 62 13.72 -20.52 -9.00
N PHE A 63 14.14 -20.42 -7.73
CA PHE A 63 13.48 -19.50 -6.81
C PHE A 63 14.43 -18.86 -5.81
N GLU A 64 14.05 -17.71 -5.32
CA GLU A 64 14.58 -17.04 -4.15
C GLU A 64 13.44 -16.67 -3.20
N VAL A 65 13.74 -16.61 -1.90
CA VAL A 65 12.81 -16.14 -0.88
C VAL A 65 13.43 -14.93 -0.21
N ILE A 66 12.80 -13.77 -0.34
CA ILE A 66 13.23 -12.51 0.26
C ILE A 66 12.35 -12.25 1.50
N VAL A 67 12.90 -12.54 2.66
CA VAL A 67 12.21 -12.24 3.92
C VAL A 67 12.58 -10.82 4.36
N VAL A 68 11.57 -9.97 4.49
CA VAL A 68 11.77 -8.58 4.91
C VAL A 68 11.38 -8.44 6.38
N ASP A 69 12.39 -8.28 7.23
CA ASP A 69 12.24 -8.02 8.65
C ASP A 69 11.95 -6.53 8.89
N ASP A 70 10.72 -6.22 9.26
CA ASP A 70 10.24 -4.84 9.47
C ASP A 70 10.65 -4.31 10.85
N GLY A 71 11.93 -4.45 11.19
CA GLY A 71 12.51 -3.94 12.44
C GLY A 71 12.06 -4.72 13.68
N SER A 72 12.14 -6.05 13.64
CA SER A 72 11.83 -6.91 14.78
C SER A 72 12.73 -6.64 15.97
N THR A 73 12.15 -6.77 17.16
CA THR A 73 12.84 -6.57 18.45
C THR A 73 13.07 -7.87 19.22
N ASP A 74 12.63 -9.01 18.67
CA ASP A 74 12.80 -10.35 19.19
C ASP A 74 13.98 -11.10 18.50
N GLY A 75 13.99 -12.43 18.57
CA GLY A 75 14.98 -13.27 17.91
C GLY A 75 14.83 -13.45 16.38
N THR A 76 13.87 -12.77 15.73
CA THR A 76 13.54 -12.99 14.31
C THR A 76 14.76 -12.86 13.39
N LEU A 77 15.53 -11.77 13.50
CA LEU A 77 16.71 -11.57 12.65
C LEU A 77 17.77 -12.65 12.83
N ALA A 78 17.99 -13.12 14.07
CA ALA A 78 18.93 -14.22 14.32
C ALA A 78 18.48 -15.53 13.66
N MET A 79 17.18 -15.82 13.70
CA MET A 79 16.60 -17.00 13.02
C MET A 79 16.70 -16.89 11.49
N LEU A 80 16.50 -15.71 10.92
CA LEU A 80 16.67 -15.46 9.49
C LEU A 80 18.12 -15.64 9.02
N LYS A 81 19.09 -15.17 9.82
CA LYS A 81 20.52 -15.43 9.57
C LYS A 81 20.84 -16.94 9.58
N ALA A 82 20.25 -17.66 10.51
CA ALA A 82 20.41 -19.12 10.59
C ALA A 82 19.77 -19.82 9.37
N LEU A 83 18.60 -19.38 8.93
CA LEU A 83 17.90 -19.90 7.77
C LEU A 83 18.72 -19.67 6.48
N ASN A 84 19.26 -18.46 6.26
CA ASN A 84 20.11 -18.16 5.12
C ASN A 84 21.38 -19.03 5.08
N ARG A 85 22.01 -19.29 6.23
CA ARG A 85 23.17 -20.21 6.32
C ARG A 85 22.81 -21.66 5.95
N LYS A 86 21.59 -22.10 6.24
CA LYS A 86 21.09 -23.46 5.90
C LYS A 86 20.75 -23.56 4.42
N ASP A 87 20.16 -22.50 3.85
CA ASP A 87 19.74 -22.42 2.44
C ASP A 87 19.92 -20.98 1.93
N SER A 88 20.93 -20.77 1.08
CA SER A 88 21.28 -19.44 0.55
C SER A 88 20.20 -18.80 -0.34
N ARG A 89 19.19 -19.57 -0.77
CA ARG A 89 18.03 -19.03 -1.50
C ARG A 89 17.13 -18.17 -0.63
N PHE A 90 17.22 -18.31 0.71
CA PHE A 90 16.52 -17.44 1.68
C PHE A 90 17.37 -16.23 1.99
N LYS A 91 17.04 -15.12 1.37
CA LYS A 91 17.68 -13.82 1.55
C LYS A 91 16.91 -12.99 2.58
N THR A 92 17.57 -12.08 3.27
CA THR A 92 16.93 -11.23 4.28
C THR A 92 17.27 -9.78 4.09
N ILE A 93 16.25 -8.91 4.18
CA ILE A 93 16.40 -7.45 4.29
C ILE A 93 15.85 -7.08 5.65
N SER A 94 16.71 -6.57 6.55
CA SER A 94 16.28 -6.03 7.84
C SER A 94 16.20 -4.51 7.76
N LEU A 95 15.03 -3.96 8.11
CA LEU A 95 14.78 -2.52 8.12
C LEU A 95 15.24 -1.92 9.46
N SER A 96 15.69 -0.67 9.45
CA SER A 96 16.24 0.01 10.64
C SER A 96 15.21 0.22 11.77
N ARG A 97 13.94 0.15 11.48
CA ARG A 97 12.78 0.20 12.41
C ARG A 97 11.55 -0.35 11.74
N ASN A 98 10.44 -0.44 12.46
CA ASN A 98 9.14 -0.74 11.89
C ASN A 98 8.67 0.44 11.00
N PHE A 99 8.56 0.18 9.70
CA PHE A 99 8.01 1.09 8.68
C PHE A 99 6.60 0.68 8.26
N GLY A 100 6.16 -0.53 8.60
CA GLY A 100 4.87 -1.09 8.26
C GLY A 100 4.91 -2.08 7.10
N LYS A 101 3.98 -3.04 7.14
CA LYS A 101 3.88 -4.17 6.19
C LYS A 101 3.92 -3.74 4.72
N GLU A 102 3.16 -2.68 4.36
CA GLU A 102 3.07 -2.19 2.98
C GLU A 102 4.44 -1.74 2.44
N ILE A 103 5.25 -1.12 3.30
CA ILE A 103 6.60 -0.66 2.97
C ILE A 103 7.57 -1.84 2.94
N ALA A 104 7.45 -2.80 3.87
CA ALA A 104 8.25 -4.02 3.86
C ALA A 104 8.04 -4.83 2.57
N VAL A 105 6.78 -4.95 2.08
CA VAL A 105 6.47 -5.55 0.78
C VAL A 105 7.16 -4.79 -0.35
N ALA A 106 7.09 -3.47 -0.36
CA ALA A 106 7.75 -2.65 -1.38
C ALA A 106 9.28 -2.83 -1.37
N ALA A 107 9.89 -2.92 -0.19
CA ALA A 107 11.32 -3.22 -0.06
C ALA A 107 11.66 -4.59 -0.67
N GLY A 108 10.88 -5.62 -0.38
CA GLY A 108 11.06 -6.96 -0.95
C GLY A 108 10.92 -6.98 -2.47
N LEU A 109 9.88 -6.34 -3.01
CA LEU A 109 9.65 -6.27 -4.46
C LEU A 109 10.77 -5.52 -5.21
N LYS A 110 11.36 -4.49 -4.59
CA LYS A 110 12.47 -3.75 -5.18
C LYS A 110 13.72 -4.64 -5.35
N HIS A 111 13.92 -5.61 -4.47
CA HIS A 111 15.08 -6.51 -4.50
C HIS A 111 14.77 -7.87 -5.15
N ALA A 112 13.53 -8.10 -5.57
CA ALA A 112 13.12 -9.31 -6.26
C ALA A 112 13.74 -9.38 -7.67
N THR A 113 14.43 -10.48 -7.99
CA THR A 113 15.12 -10.70 -9.28
C THR A 113 14.38 -11.65 -10.22
N GLY A 114 13.40 -12.40 -9.71
CA GLY A 114 12.61 -13.36 -10.50
C GLY A 114 11.76 -12.69 -11.59
N ASP A 115 11.35 -13.48 -12.59
CA ASP A 115 10.41 -13.04 -13.65
C ASP A 115 9.00 -12.80 -13.12
N ALA A 116 8.69 -13.33 -11.93
CA ALA A 116 7.52 -12.96 -11.16
C ALA A 116 7.85 -12.95 -9.66
N ALA A 117 7.07 -12.21 -8.87
CA ALA A 117 7.16 -12.23 -7.42
C ALA A 117 5.83 -12.64 -6.77
N VAL A 118 5.90 -13.53 -5.79
CA VAL A 118 4.77 -13.89 -4.93
C VAL A 118 4.91 -13.17 -3.61
N ILE A 119 3.89 -12.40 -3.23
CA ILE A 119 3.79 -11.78 -1.91
C ILE A 119 2.95 -12.68 -1.02
N MET A 120 3.44 -13.03 0.17
CA MET A 120 2.68 -13.81 1.15
C MET A 120 3.05 -13.42 2.58
N ASP A 121 2.14 -13.65 3.52
CA ASP A 121 2.39 -13.40 4.95
C ASP A 121 3.24 -14.50 5.58
N GLY A 122 4.08 -14.12 6.56
CA GLY A 122 4.96 -15.06 7.27
C GLY A 122 4.25 -15.98 8.27
N ASP A 123 2.97 -15.74 8.59
CA ASP A 123 2.18 -16.48 9.59
C ASP A 123 1.58 -17.81 9.07
N LEU A 124 1.91 -18.19 7.83
CA LEU A 124 1.43 -19.41 7.16
C LEU A 124 -0.11 -19.52 7.05
N GLN A 125 -0.86 -18.44 7.26
CA GLN A 125 -2.31 -18.41 6.97
C GLN A 125 -2.60 -18.52 5.48
N HIS A 126 -1.66 -18.09 4.65
CA HIS A 126 -1.67 -18.28 3.21
C HIS A 126 -1.00 -19.63 2.88
N PRO A 127 -1.74 -20.62 2.36
CA PRO A 127 -1.16 -21.93 2.03
C PRO A 127 -0.17 -21.78 0.86
N PRO A 128 1.13 -22.08 1.07
CA PRO A 128 2.13 -21.95 0.00
C PRO A 128 1.83 -22.84 -1.21
N GLU A 129 1.07 -23.92 -1.02
CA GLU A 129 0.64 -24.83 -2.07
C GLU A 129 -0.19 -24.16 -3.17
N THR A 130 -0.86 -23.05 -2.84
CA THR A 130 -1.62 -22.22 -3.80
C THR A 130 -0.70 -21.57 -4.83
N ILE A 131 0.60 -21.40 -4.53
CA ILE A 131 1.58 -20.80 -5.45
C ILE A 131 1.63 -21.59 -6.76
N ARG A 132 1.48 -22.92 -6.72
CA ARG A 132 1.41 -23.75 -7.96
C ARG A 132 0.30 -23.24 -8.87
N ARG A 133 -0.88 -22.98 -8.32
CA ARG A 133 -2.01 -22.50 -9.12
C ARG A 133 -1.78 -21.08 -9.63
N PHE A 134 -1.06 -20.25 -8.86
CA PHE A 134 -0.69 -18.90 -9.32
C PHE A 134 0.25 -18.98 -10.54
N VAL A 135 1.26 -19.86 -10.50
CA VAL A 135 2.20 -20.05 -11.62
C VAL A 135 1.46 -20.57 -12.86
N GLU A 136 0.54 -21.55 -12.71
CA GLU A 136 -0.26 -22.06 -13.84
C GLU A 136 -1.09 -20.96 -14.53
N LEU A 137 -1.64 -20.01 -13.77
CA LEU A 137 -2.41 -18.91 -14.32
C LEU A 137 -1.51 -17.82 -14.90
N TRP A 138 -0.35 -17.56 -14.29
CA TRP A 138 0.65 -16.68 -14.84
C TRP A 138 1.16 -17.18 -16.20
N ASP A 139 1.31 -18.49 -16.38
CA ASP A 139 1.64 -19.13 -17.67
C ASP A 139 0.51 -18.99 -18.72
N GLN A 140 -0.71 -18.61 -18.30
CA GLN A 140 -1.84 -18.28 -19.16
C GLN A 140 -1.97 -16.76 -19.43
N ASP A 141 -0.86 -16.00 -19.30
CA ASP A 141 -0.81 -14.56 -19.56
C ASP A 141 -1.62 -13.67 -18.59
N TYR A 142 -1.85 -14.13 -17.37
CA TYR A 142 -2.30 -13.24 -16.32
C TYR A 142 -1.12 -12.54 -15.65
N ASP A 143 -1.15 -11.22 -15.59
CA ASP A 143 -0.07 -10.41 -14.99
C ASP A 143 -0.14 -10.37 -13.48
N ILE A 144 -1.35 -10.45 -12.94
CA ILE A 144 -1.62 -10.44 -11.49
C ILE A 144 -2.53 -11.63 -11.15
N VAL A 145 -2.05 -12.52 -10.30
CA VAL A 145 -2.87 -13.61 -9.75
C VAL A 145 -3.00 -13.42 -8.25
N TYR A 146 -4.21 -13.22 -7.74
CA TYR A 146 -4.41 -12.93 -6.32
C TYR A 146 -5.25 -14.02 -5.63
N GLY A 147 -4.92 -14.29 -4.38
CA GLY A 147 -5.70 -15.17 -3.52
C GLY A 147 -7.01 -14.51 -3.10
N GLN A 148 -8.13 -15.20 -3.32
CA GLN A 148 -9.45 -14.78 -2.91
C GLN A 148 -9.94 -15.66 -1.76
N ARG A 149 -10.13 -15.08 -0.57
CA ARG A 149 -10.62 -15.83 0.59
C ARG A 149 -12.05 -16.31 0.37
N THR A 150 -12.27 -17.62 0.41
CA THR A 150 -13.60 -18.23 0.26
C THR A 150 -14.40 -18.24 1.56
N ASP A 151 -13.75 -18.42 2.70
CA ASP A 151 -14.42 -18.45 3.99
C ASP A 151 -14.50 -17.06 4.63
N ARG A 152 -15.73 -16.53 4.65
CA ARG A 152 -16.14 -15.33 5.39
C ARG A 152 -17.13 -15.66 6.50
N SER A 153 -17.28 -16.93 6.88
CA SER A 153 -18.28 -17.37 7.86
C SER A 153 -18.03 -16.74 9.24
N GLN A 154 -16.77 -16.49 9.59
CA GLN A 154 -16.39 -15.92 10.89
C GLN A 154 -16.54 -14.39 11.00
N ASN A 155 -16.83 -13.68 9.91
CA ASN A 155 -17.02 -12.24 9.96
C ASN A 155 -18.43 -11.90 10.42
N THR A 156 -18.53 -11.00 11.39
CA THR A 156 -19.81 -10.47 11.88
C THR A 156 -20.57 -9.75 10.76
N ALA A 157 -21.90 -9.66 10.87
CA ALA A 157 -22.72 -8.93 9.90
C ALA A 157 -22.28 -7.47 9.75
N LEU A 158 -21.83 -6.85 10.84
CA LEU A 158 -21.29 -5.47 10.85
C LEU A 158 -19.99 -5.34 10.08
N GLU A 159 -19.06 -6.30 10.21
CA GLU A 159 -17.81 -6.33 9.45
C GLU A 159 -18.05 -6.52 7.94
N LYS A 160 -18.99 -7.40 7.58
CA LYS A 160 -19.40 -7.59 6.18
C LYS A 160 -20.03 -6.33 5.59
N PHE A 161 -20.87 -5.64 6.36
CA PHE A 161 -21.52 -4.40 5.93
C PHE A 161 -20.49 -3.26 5.78
N SER A 162 -19.61 -3.08 6.76
CA SER A 162 -18.56 -2.03 6.72
C SER A 162 -17.59 -2.26 5.56
N ALA A 163 -17.16 -3.50 5.32
CA ALA A 163 -16.30 -3.84 4.20
C ALA A 163 -17.00 -3.56 2.85
N ARG A 164 -18.26 -3.98 2.66
CA ARG A 164 -19.02 -3.68 1.43
C ARG A 164 -19.17 -2.17 1.19
N THR A 165 -19.45 -1.43 2.25
CA THR A 165 -19.60 0.03 2.17
C THR A 165 -18.27 0.67 1.79
N PHE A 166 -17.16 0.22 2.39
CA PHE A 166 -15.82 0.69 2.04
C PHE A 166 -15.48 0.40 0.56
N TYR A 167 -15.61 -0.83 0.09
CA TYR A 167 -15.31 -1.19 -1.31
C TYR A 167 -16.19 -0.43 -2.31
N ARG A 168 -17.47 -0.23 -1.99
CA ARG A 168 -18.38 0.57 -2.83
C ARG A 168 -17.99 2.04 -2.87
N ALA A 169 -17.67 2.63 -1.70
CA ALA A 169 -17.19 4.00 -1.59
C ALA A 169 -15.86 4.17 -2.31
N PHE A 170 -14.90 3.26 -2.11
CA PHE A 170 -13.61 3.30 -2.77
C PHE A 170 -13.75 3.27 -4.30
N ARG A 171 -14.52 2.32 -4.86
CA ARG A 171 -14.79 2.25 -6.30
C ARG A 171 -15.40 3.53 -6.86
N HIS A 172 -16.40 4.10 -6.16
CA HIS A 172 -17.09 5.32 -6.60
C HIS A 172 -16.19 6.56 -6.54
N LEU A 173 -15.30 6.61 -5.56
CA LEU A 173 -14.48 7.78 -5.26
C LEU A 173 -13.13 7.75 -5.99
N SER A 174 -12.51 6.58 -6.16
CA SER A 174 -11.20 6.43 -6.80
C SER A 174 -11.28 6.07 -8.29
N GLY A 175 -12.43 5.62 -8.77
CA GLY A 175 -12.56 5.06 -10.13
C GLY A 175 -11.86 3.70 -10.31
N THR A 176 -11.27 3.14 -9.25
CA THR A 176 -10.51 1.87 -9.30
C THR A 176 -11.35 0.75 -8.69
N GLU A 177 -11.53 -0.34 -9.40
CA GLU A 177 -12.22 -1.52 -8.89
C GLU A 177 -11.26 -2.40 -8.09
N LEU A 178 -11.46 -2.45 -6.78
CA LEU A 178 -10.77 -3.42 -5.92
C LEU A 178 -11.51 -4.75 -6.02
N PRO A 179 -10.84 -5.85 -6.42
CA PRO A 179 -11.47 -7.15 -6.48
C PRO A 179 -11.95 -7.60 -5.09
N ASP A 180 -13.20 -8.05 -5.00
CA ASP A 180 -13.79 -8.52 -3.75
C ASP A 180 -13.01 -9.71 -3.17
N GLY A 181 -12.55 -9.54 -1.91
CA GLY A 181 -11.83 -10.59 -1.20
C GLY A 181 -10.36 -10.74 -1.58
N ALA A 182 -9.82 -9.88 -2.46
CA ALA A 182 -8.40 -9.86 -2.76
C ALA A 182 -7.59 -9.56 -1.49
N GLY A 183 -6.77 -10.53 -1.10
CA GLY A 183 -5.79 -10.43 -0.02
C GLY A 183 -4.47 -9.82 -0.50
N ASP A 184 -3.48 -9.84 0.41
CA ASP A 184 -2.11 -9.48 0.06
C ASP A 184 -1.39 -10.63 -0.66
N PHE A 185 -1.89 -11.87 -0.52
CA PHE A 185 -1.38 -13.06 -1.18
C PHE A 185 -1.60 -12.99 -2.68
N ARG A 186 -0.53 -12.77 -3.45
CA ARG A 186 -0.60 -12.59 -4.90
C ARG A 186 0.73 -12.86 -5.59
N LEU A 187 0.63 -13.27 -6.86
CA LEU A 187 1.74 -13.30 -7.80
C LEU A 187 1.65 -12.08 -8.71
N LEU A 188 2.77 -11.44 -8.96
CA LEU A 188 2.94 -10.29 -9.84
C LEU A 188 3.98 -10.65 -10.92
N ASP A 189 3.65 -10.44 -12.18
CA ASP A 189 4.61 -10.51 -13.29
C ASP A 189 5.68 -9.42 -13.16
N ARG A 190 6.86 -9.61 -13.75
CA ARG A 190 7.97 -8.65 -13.74
C ARG A 190 7.53 -7.26 -14.20
N ARG A 191 6.71 -7.16 -15.25
CA ARG A 191 6.18 -5.88 -15.76
C ARG A 191 5.41 -5.10 -14.70
N VAL A 192 4.60 -5.81 -13.90
CA VAL A 192 3.85 -5.21 -12.78
C VAL A 192 4.78 -4.74 -11.68
N ILE A 193 5.80 -5.55 -11.35
CA ILE A 193 6.80 -5.22 -10.33
C ILE A 193 7.59 -3.98 -10.74
N ASP A 194 8.01 -3.91 -11.99
CA ASP A 194 8.80 -2.80 -12.49
C ASP A 194 8.00 -1.49 -12.44
N VAL A 195 6.75 -1.51 -12.91
CA VAL A 195 5.84 -0.36 -12.76
C VAL A 195 5.62 0.00 -11.29
N PHE A 196 5.33 -0.99 -10.43
CA PHE A 196 5.12 -0.75 -9.01
C PHE A 196 6.33 -0.11 -8.32
N ASN A 197 7.54 -0.49 -8.72
CA ASN A 197 8.78 0.07 -8.20
C ASN A 197 9.03 1.53 -8.62
N THR A 198 8.36 2.02 -9.69
CA THR A 198 8.41 3.44 -10.07
C THR A 198 7.45 4.31 -9.26
N LEU A 199 6.48 3.71 -8.56
CA LEU A 199 5.53 4.45 -7.73
C LEU A 199 6.20 4.84 -6.40
N HIS A 200 6.37 6.15 -6.18
CA HIS A 200 7.08 6.70 -5.03
C HIS A 200 6.14 7.16 -3.91
N GLU A 201 4.85 6.87 -4.01
CA GLU A 201 3.84 7.25 -3.02
C GLU A 201 4.20 6.77 -1.61
N ARG A 202 4.13 7.68 -0.63
CA ARG A 202 4.46 7.40 0.78
C ARG A 202 3.29 6.82 1.54
N ALA A 203 2.10 7.33 1.28
CA ALA A 203 0.86 6.77 1.82
C ALA A 203 0.47 5.52 1.02
N ARG A 204 1.24 4.43 1.20
CA ARG A 204 1.05 3.20 0.44
C ARG A 204 -0.18 2.43 0.89
N PHE A 205 -1.04 2.16 -0.09
CA PHE A 205 -2.10 1.17 -0.02
C PHE A 205 -1.92 0.21 -1.21
N ASN A 206 -1.04 -0.78 -1.03
CA ASN A 206 -0.57 -1.63 -2.13
C ASN A 206 -1.72 -2.31 -2.87
N LYS A 207 -2.80 -2.72 -2.17
CA LYS A 207 -3.99 -3.31 -2.83
C LYS A 207 -4.62 -2.36 -3.85
N GLY A 208 -4.69 -1.08 -3.50
CA GLY A 208 -5.19 -0.04 -4.40
C GLY A 208 -4.25 0.20 -5.57
N LEU A 209 -2.94 0.24 -5.32
CA LEU A 209 -1.92 0.43 -6.35
C LEU A 209 -1.94 -0.72 -7.37
N PHE A 210 -2.00 -1.98 -6.92
CA PHE A 210 -2.08 -3.14 -7.81
C PHE A 210 -3.37 -3.18 -8.65
N ALA A 211 -4.46 -2.61 -8.16
CA ALA A 211 -5.68 -2.46 -8.95
C ALA A 211 -5.60 -1.26 -9.92
N TRP A 212 -4.95 -0.17 -9.46
CA TRP A 212 -4.82 1.07 -10.23
C TRP A 212 -3.94 0.90 -11.48
N VAL A 213 -2.89 0.06 -11.41
CA VAL A 213 -2.01 -0.18 -12.58
C VAL A 213 -2.70 -0.85 -13.77
N GLY A 214 -3.89 -1.45 -13.59
CA GLY A 214 -4.77 -1.88 -14.67
C GLY A 214 -4.32 -3.11 -15.46
N PHE A 215 -3.38 -3.89 -14.96
CA PHE A 215 -2.92 -5.13 -15.59
C PHE A 215 -3.98 -6.24 -15.49
N ARG A 216 -3.84 -7.25 -16.36
CA ARG A 216 -4.76 -8.40 -16.43
C ARG A 216 -4.69 -9.23 -15.15
N ALA A 217 -5.78 -9.22 -14.35
CA ALA A 217 -5.82 -9.84 -13.03
C ALA A 217 -6.84 -10.98 -12.95
N ILE A 218 -6.53 -12.03 -12.15
CA ILE A 218 -7.46 -13.12 -11.86
C ILE A 218 -7.38 -13.55 -10.40
N GLY A 219 -8.53 -13.92 -9.81
CA GLY A 219 -8.63 -14.43 -8.44
C GLY A 219 -8.58 -15.96 -8.37
N VAL A 220 -7.87 -16.49 -7.39
CA VAL A 220 -7.82 -17.92 -7.06
C VAL A 220 -8.44 -18.11 -5.68
N PRO A 221 -9.53 -18.87 -5.56
CA PRO A 221 -10.13 -19.15 -4.28
C PRO A 221 -9.19 -20.01 -3.42
N PHE A 222 -9.02 -19.63 -2.15
CA PHE A 222 -8.29 -20.43 -1.18
C PHE A 222 -8.94 -20.40 0.20
N GLU A 223 -8.73 -21.45 0.97
CA GLU A 223 -9.16 -21.53 2.37
C GLU A 223 -8.03 -21.04 3.27
N VAL A 224 -8.39 -20.19 4.24
CA VAL A 224 -7.43 -19.65 5.20
C VAL A 224 -7.08 -20.75 6.20
N ALA A 225 -5.80 -21.10 6.30
CA ALA A 225 -5.32 -22.01 7.33
C ALA A 225 -5.47 -21.38 8.73
N ALA A 226 -5.70 -22.22 9.75
CA ALA A 226 -5.70 -21.75 11.12
C ALA A 226 -4.33 -21.15 11.47
N ARG A 227 -4.33 -20.00 12.16
CA ARG A 227 -3.08 -19.38 12.63
C ARG A 227 -2.27 -20.33 13.48
N ALA A 228 -1.01 -20.50 13.14
CA ALA A 228 -0.09 -21.29 13.94
C ALA A 228 0.25 -20.60 15.29
N HIS A 229 0.32 -19.26 15.31
CA HIS A 229 0.66 -18.47 16.51
C HIS A 229 0.03 -17.05 16.43
N GLY A 230 -0.37 -16.47 17.60
CA GLY A 230 -0.77 -15.07 17.75
C GLY A 230 -2.29 -14.78 17.65
N SER A 231 -2.74 -13.74 18.39
CA SER A 231 -4.11 -13.18 18.34
C SER A 231 -4.02 -11.73 17.89
N SER A 232 -4.56 -11.40 16.72
CA SER A 232 -4.66 -10.00 16.27
C SER A 232 -6.11 -9.65 15.99
N ARG A 233 -6.74 -8.91 16.92
CA ARG A 233 -7.93 -8.12 16.62
C ARG A 233 -7.51 -6.68 16.46
N TRP A 234 -7.64 -6.14 15.26
CA TRP A 234 -7.39 -4.72 15.02
C TRP A 234 -8.48 -3.91 15.72
N PRO A 235 -8.14 -2.95 16.60
CA PRO A 235 -9.14 -2.08 17.20
C PRO A 235 -9.84 -1.26 16.11
N PHE A 236 -11.15 -1.04 16.27
CA PHE A 236 -11.98 -0.30 15.30
C PHE A 236 -11.39 1.04 14.86
N ARG A 237 -10.74 1.78 15.77
CA ARG A 237 -10.05 3.03 15.46
C ARG A 237 -8.94 2.88 14.43
N ARG A 238 -8.19 1.76 14.45
CA ARG A 238 -7.10 1.48 13.50
C ARG A 238 -7.67 1.14 12.12
N LEU A 239 -8.79 0.39 12.09
CA LEU A 239 -9.49 0.06 10.85
C LEU A 239 -10.08 1.31 10.19
N LEU A 240 -10.70 2.22 10.98
CA LEU A 240 -11.25 3.48 10.49
C LEU A 240 -10.14 4.39 9.93
N ARG A 241 -9.02 4.53 10.64
CA ARG A 241 -7.87 5.30 10.16
C ARG A 241 -7.36 4.75 8.83
N PHE A 242 -7.17 3.43 8.74
CA PHE A 242 -6.72 2.77 7.50
C PHE A 242 -7.70 3.00 6.33
N ALA A 243 -9.01 2.98 6.59
CA ALA A 243 -10.03 3.27 5.59
C ALA A 243 -9.99 4.73 5.11
N VAL A 244 -9.83 5.68 6.04
CA VAL A 244 -9.70 7.12 5.71
C VAL A 244 -8.41 7.36 4.92
N ASP A 245 -7.30 6.75 5.35
CA ASP A 245 -6.00 6.86 4.68
C ASP A 245 -6.07 6.29 3.25
N GLY A 246 -6.70 5.12 3.08
CA GLY A 246 -6.92 4.52 1.76
C GLY A 246 -7.74 5.41 0.83
N ILE A 247 -8.88 5.95 1.30
CA ILE A 247 -9.71 6.85 0.50
C ILE A 247 -8.97 8.15 0.17
N ALA A 248 -8.36 8.79 1.17
CA ALA A 248 -7.69 10.09 0.98
C ALA A 248 -6.43 10.00 0.09
N SER A 249 -5.81 8.82 -0.03
CA SER A 249 -4.67 8.60 -0.93
C SER A 249 -5.09 8.48 -2.40
N PHE A 250 -6.31 8.03 -2.67
CA PHE A 250 -6.78 7.78 -4.05
C PHE A 250 -7.81 8.78 -4.55
N THR A 251 -8.25 9.75 -3.72
CA THR A 251 -9.30 10.69 -4.15
C THR A 251 -9.22 12.03 -3.43
N THR A 252 -9.54 13.09 -4.17
CA THR A 252 -9.74 14.45 -3.65
C THR A 252 -11.22 14.75 -3.35
N VAL A 253 -12.11 13.76 -3.43
CA VAL A 253 -13.56 13.95 -3.24
C VAL A 253 -13.90 14.52 -1.86
N PRO A 254 -13.28 14.11 -0.73
CA PRO A 254 -13.54 14.73 0.55
C PRO A 254 -13.29 16.26 0.52
N LEU A 255 -12.24 16.70 -0.14
CA LEU A 255 -11.93 18.12 -0.31
C LEU A 255 -12.97 18.83 -1.18
N LYS A 256 -13.40 18.21 -2.30
CA LYS A 256 -14.40 18.76 -3.21
C LYS A 256 -15.78 18.89 -2.55
N ILE A 257 -16.21 17.91 -1.74
CA ILE A 257 -17.49 17.95 -1.04
C ILE A 257 -17.57 19.20 -0.18
N TRP A 258 -16.52 19.52 0.57
CA TRP A 258 -16.52 20.72 1.42
C TRP A 258 -16.50 22.01 0.62
N SER A 259 -15.91 22.03 -0.56
CA SER A 259 -16.01 23.16 -1.48
C SER A 259 -17.47 23.39 -1.92
N TYR A 260 -18.18 22.31 -2.29
CA TYR A 260 -19.61 22.41 -2.66
C TYR A 260 -20.49 22.84 -1.49
N VAL A 261 -20.24 22.31 -0.29
CA VAL A 261 -20.94 22.73 0.93
C VAL A 261 -20.69 24.22 1.20
N GLY A 262 -19.45 24.68 1.08
CA GLY A 262 -19.08 26.09 1.24
C GLY A 262 -19.79 27.01 0.23
N VAL A 263 -19.83 26.64 -1.04
CA VAL A 263 -20.56 27.37 -2.08
C VAL A 263 -22.05 27.42 -1.78
N MET A 264 -22.67 26.30 -1.41
CA MET A 264 -24.09 26.25 -1.06
C MET A 264 -24.43 27.15 0.13
N VAL A 265 -23.65 27.08 1.21
CA VAL A 265 -23.83 27.94 2.39
C VAL A 265 -23.64 29.41 2.04
N SER A 266 -22.63 29.74 1.21
CA SER A 266 -22.40 31.12 0.76
C SER A 266 -23.56 31.68 -0.07
N LEU A 267 -24.15 30.86 -0.95
CA LEU A 267 -25.32 31.27 -1.74
C LEU A 267 -26.55 31.51 -0.85
N ILE A 268 -26.78 30.62 0.13
CA ILE A 268 -27.88 30.79 1.10
C ILE A 268 -27.67 32.06 1.93
N ALA A 269 -26.44 32.30 2.41
CA ALA A 269 -26.09 33.47 3.16
C ALA A 269 -26.26 34.77 2.36
N LEU A 270 -25.83 34.74 1.08
CA LEU A 270 -26.02 35.89 0.17
C LEU A 270 -27.50 36.17 -0.07
N LEU A 271 -28.30 35.13 -0.36
CA LEU A 271 -29.75 35.31 -0.52
C LEU A 271 -30.41 35.89 0.73
N TYR A 272 -30.05 35.35 1.90
CA TYR A 272 -30.52 35.86 3.18
C TYR A 272 -30.13 37.33 3.41
N ALA A 273 -28.87 37.69 3.11
CA ALA A 273 -28.36 39.05 3.21
C ALA A 273 -29.16 40.02 2.30
N VAL A 274 -29.46 39.63 1.06
CA VAL A 274 -30.27 40.43 0.13
C VAL A 274 -31.68 40.61 0.63
N ILE A 275 -32.33 39.54 1.11
CA ILE A 275 -33.70 39.62 1.68
C ILE A 275 -33.73 40.53 2.90
N PHE A 276 -32.74 40.39 3.78
CA PHE A 276 -32.64 41.18 4.99
C PHE A 276 -32.40 42.67 4.65
N LEU A 277 -31.53 42.98 3.69
CA LEU A 277 -31.28 44.34 3.22
C LEU A 277 -32.56 44.97 2.66
N MET A 278 -33.29 44.26 1.81
CA MET A 278 -34.55 44.75 1.25
C MET A 278 -35.61 44.98 2.33
N LYS A 279 -35.72 44.03 3.30
CA LYS A 279 -36.60 44.22 4.46
C LYS A 279 -36.26 45.48 5.27
N THR A 280 -34.98 45.70 5.55
CA THR A 280 -34.50 46.86 6.32
C THR A 280 -34.75 48.17 5.59
N LEU A 281 -34.62 48.22 4.27
CA LEU A 281 -34.88 49.42 3.45
C LEU A 281 -36.35 49.76 3.39
N ILE A 282 -37.26 48.75 3.42
CA ILE A 282 -38.70 48.95 3.28
C ILE A 282 -39.37 49.20 4.63
N TRP A 283 -38.99 48.46 5.70
CA TRP A 283 -39.69 48.46 6.98
C TRP A 283 -38.88 49.02 8.17
N GLY A 284 -37.62 49.44 7.95
CA GLY A 284 -36.74 49.93 9.01
C GLY A 284 -36.07 48.82 9.83
N VAL A 285 -35.35 49.20 10.89
CA VAL A 285 -34.55 48.30 11.73
C VAL A 285 -35.32 47.86 12.95
N ASP A 286 -35.67 46.58 13.06
CA ASP A 286 -36.06 45.95 14.32
C ASP A 286 -34.83 45.33 15.00
N VAL A 287 -34.61 45.70 16.28
CA VAL A 287 -33.39 45.30 17.04
C VAL A 287 -33.54 44.04 17.93
N PRO A 288 -34.28 43.01 17.63
CA PRO A 288 -34.09 41.71 18.24
C PRO A 288 -33.38 40.77 17.27
N GLY A 289 -32.08 40.49 17.42
CA GLY A 289 -31.34 39.63 16.52
C GLY A 289 -30.08 38.99 17.10
N PHE A 290 -29.72 39.27 18.36
CA PHE A 290 -28.49 38.75 18.96
C PHE A 290 -28.37 37.20 18.93
N PRO A 291 -29.43 36.41 19.28
CA PRO A 291 -29.30 34.95 19.21
C PRO A 291 -29.09 34.40 17.78
N SER A 292 -29.76 34.96 16.79
CA SER A 292 -29.61 34.54 15.40
C SER A 292 -28.24 34.91 14.83
N LEU A 293 -27.70 36.04 15.18
CA LEU A 293 -26.35 36.47 14.81
C LEU A 293 -25.30 35.53 15.45
N LEU A 294 -25.42 35.23 16.75
CA LEU A 294 -24.52 34.34 17.46
C LEU A 294 -24.52 32.95 16.86
N ILE A 295 -25.71 32.38 16.60
CA ILE A 295 -25.85 31.04 15.99
C ILE A 295 -25.23 31.02 14.58
N SER A 296 -25.46 32.05 13.77
CA SER A 296 -24.91 32.17 12.43
C SER A 296 -23.38 32.23 12.45
N VAL A 297 -22.79 33.01 13.34
CA VAL A 297 -21.34 33.13 13.48
C VAL A 297 -20.72 31.80 13.94
N LEU A 298 -21.33 31.15 14.94
CA LEU A 298 -20.85 29.85 15.43
C LEU A 298 -20.96 28.74 14.37
N LEU A 299 -22.07 28.72 13.61
CA LEU A 299 -22.27 27.76 12.54
C LEU A 299 -21.23 27.93 11.41
N LEU A 300 -21.09 29.17 10.91
CA LEU A 300 -20.12 29.49 9.87
C LEU A 300 -18.68 29.25 10.34
N GLY A 301 -18.34 29.66 11.56
CA GLY A 301 -17.03 29.38 12.16
C GLY A 301 -16.75 27.89 12.31
N GLY A 302 -17.74 27.10 12.72
CA GLY A 302 -17.64 25.65 12.81
C GLY A 302 -17.37 25.00 11.45
N ILE A 303 -18.13 25.38 10.41
CA ILE A 303 -17.95 24.91 9.04
C ILE A 303 -16.55 25.29 8.51
N GLN A 304 -16.09 26.52 8.76
CA GLN A 304 -14.75 26.96 8.35
C GLN A 304 -13.65 26.15 9.02
N LEU A 305 -13.74 25.89 10.33
CA LEU A 305 -12.74 25.09 11.05
C LEU A 305 -12.69 23.65 10.54
N ILE A 306 -13.82 23.03 10.23
CA ILE A 306 -13.86 21.69 9.65
C ILE A 306 -13.20 21.70 8.26
N SER A 307 -13.53 22.66 7.41
CA SER A 307 -12.95 22.80 6.07
C SER A 307 -11.43 22.99 6.13
N LEU A 308 -10.97 23.84 7.05
CA LEU A 308 -9.53 24.09 7.27
C LEU A 308 -8.83 22.83 7.78
N GLY A 309 -9.46 22.06 8.65
CA GLY A 309 -8.94 20.78 9.13
C GLY A 309 -8.72 19.78 7.99
N ILE A 310 -9.66 19.68 7.04
CA ILE A 310 -9.54 18.81 5.87
C ILE A 310 -8.43 19.29 4.94
N ILE A 311 -8.35 20.59 4.68
CA ILE A 311 -7.24 21.16 3.90
C ILE A 311 -5.89 20.85 4.56
N GLY A 312 -5.82 21.00 5.89
CA GLY A 312 -4.62 20.68 6.68
C GLY A 312 -4.18 19.22 6.52
N GLU A 313 -5.12 18.27 6.51
CA GLU A 313 -4.83 16.86 6.28
C GLU A 313 -4.21 16.61 4.90
N TYR A 314 -4.80 17.19 3.83
CA TYR A 314 -4.24 17.06 2.49
C TYR A 314 -2.89 17.76 2.34
N LEU A 315 -2.74 18.95 2.94
CA LEU A 315 -1.47 19.67 2.94
C LEU A 315 -0.38 18.87 3.68
N GLY A 316 -0.73 18.22 4.79
CA GLY A 316 0.15 17.29 5.50
C GLY A 316 0.66 16.16 4.62
N ARG A 317 -0.22 15.55 3.80
CA ARG A 317 0.15 14.51 2.84
C ARG A 317 1.08 15.04 1.75
N VAL A 318 0.75 16.20 1.16
CA VAL A 318 1.63 16.87 0.19
C VAL A 318 3.00 17.16 0.80
N TYR A 319 3.05 17.64 2.04
CA TYR A 319 4.30 17.90 2.74
C TYR A 319 5.16 16.63 2.93
N GLU A 320 4.54 15.50 3.30
CA GLU A 320 5.25 14.24 3.41
C GLU A 320 5.79 13.73 2.05
N GLU A 321 5.06 13.92 0.96
CA GLU A 321 5.51 13.59 -0.39
C GLU A 321 6.69 14.49 -0.84
N VAL A 322 6.55 15.80 -0.68
CA VAL A 322 7.58 16.80 -1.09
C VAL A 322 8.87 16.65 -0.29
N LYS A 323 8.80 16.19 0.95
CA LYS A 323 9.97 16.00 1.82
C LYS A 323 11.02 15.03 1.28
N GLY A 324 10.66 14.17 0.32
CA GLY A 324 11.58 13.31 -0.42
C GLY A 324 12.36 12.28 0.42
N ARG A 325 11.97 11.99 1.67
CA ARG A 325 12.64 10.98 2.50
C ARG A 325 12.51 9.60 1.87
N PRO A 326 13.52 8.70 1.97
CA PRO A 326 13.37 7.32 1.50
C PRO A 326 12.21 6.62 2.21
N LEU A 327 11.52 5.72 1.51
CA LEU A 327 10.38 4.97 2.05
C LEU A 327 10.79 4.10 3.25
N TYR A 328 11.99 3.51 3.18
CA TYR A 328 12.57 2.67 4.22
C TYR A 328 14.10 2.86 4.25
N ILE A 329 14.71 2.40 5.32
CA ILE A 329 16.16 2.35 5.48
C ILE A 329 16.52 0.90 5.79
N VAL A 330 17.42 0.30 4.99
CA VAL A 330 17.94 -1.04 5.24
C VAL A 330 19.05 -0.92 6.29
N SER A 331 18.95 -1.68 7.36
CA SER A 331 19.99 -1.79 8.38
C SER A 331 20.96 -2.93 8.09
N GLU A 332 20.45 -4.03 7.51
CA GLU A 332 21.25 -5.19 7.16
C GLU A 332 20.62 -5.94 5.98
N ALA A 333 21.46 -6.41 5.05
CA ALA A 333 21.08 -7.25 3.93
C ALA A 333 21.92 -8.53 3.95
N ILE A 334 21.27 -9.68 3.86
CA ILE A 334 21.89 -11.00 4.00
C ILE A 334 21.56 -11.87 2.79
N GLY A 335 22.58 -12.48 2.18
CA GLY A 335 22.40 -13.36 1.02
C GLY A 335 22.28 -12.65 -0.32
N PHE A 336 22.50 -11.33 -0.36
CA PHE A 336 22.62 -10.55 -1.60
C PHE A 336 24.10 -10.44 -2.00
N GLU A 337 24.41 -10.56 -3.30
CA GLU A 337 25.71 -10.19 -3.82
C GLU A 337 25.91 -8.67 -3.63
N THR A 338 27.15 -8.23 -3.38
CA THR A 338 27.56 -6.98 -2.72
C THR A 338 27.19 -5.67 -3.43
N ASP A 339 26.21 -5.64 -4.33
CA ASP A 339 25.72 -4.43 -5.00
C ASP A 339 24.24 -4.21 -4.73
N LEU A 340 23.89 -3.83 -3.50
CA LEU A 340 22.55 -3.26 -3.26
C LEU A 340 22.52 -1.84 -3.88
N PRO A 341 21.57 -1.55 -4.79
CA PRO A 341 21.39 -0.18 -5.27
C PRO A 341 20.90 0.69 -4.12
N GLY A 342 21.80 1.38 -3.46
CA GLY A 342 21.52 2.24 -2.31
C GLY A 342 22.73 2.58 -1.43
N ASP A 343 23.83 1.81 -1.47
CA ASP A 343 25.02 2.08 -0.65
C ASP A 343 25.94 3.21 -1.19
N ALA A 344 25.58 3.82 -2.32
CA ALA A 344 26.37 4.94 -2.90
C ALA A 344 26.19 6.30 -2.19
N ALA A 345 25.46 6.36 -1.06
CA ALA A 345 25.11 7.64 -0.41
C ALA A 345 25.67 7.81 1.01
N SER A 346 26.74 7.10 1.42
CA SER A 346 27.36 7.38 2.72
C SER A 346 28.87 7.14 2.77
N THR A 347 29.62 7.75 1.85
CA THR A 347 31.00 8.10 2.14
C THR A 347 31.03 9.61 2.38
N PRO A 348 31.20 10.09 3.61
CA PRO A 348 31.51 11.49 3.81
C PRO A 348 32.93 11.73 3.23
N ASP A 349 33.00 12.60 2.22
CA ASP A 349 34.22 13.16 1.70
C ASP A 349 35.02 13.75 2.88
N GLN A 350 36.08 13.08 3.29
CA GLN A 350 37.03 13.66 4.25
C GLN A 350 37.84 14.72 3.50
N PRO A 351 37.83 15.97 3.96
CA PRO A 351 38.73 16.98 3.34
C PRO A 351 40.17 16.59 3.61
N ALA A 352 40.93 16.41 2.53
CA ALA A 352 42.34 16.24 2.58
C ALA A 352 42.99 17.47 3.25
N ARG A 353 43.85 17.25 4.21
CA ARG A 353 44.71 18.23 4.86
C ARG A 353 45.82 18.71 3.91
#